data_317b8eef7372bf6186642ff34def5ece
#
_entry.id   317b8eef7372bf6186642ff34def5ece
#
_cell.length_a   1.000
_cell.length_b   1.000
_cell.length_c   1.000
_cell.angle_alpha   90.00
_cell.angle_beta   90.00
_cell.angle_gamma   90.00
#
_symmetry.space_group_name_H-M   'P 1'
#
loop_
_entity.id
_entity.type
_entity.pdbx_description
1 polymer ?
#
loop_
_entity_poly.entity_id
_entity_poly.type
_entity_poly.pdbx_seq_one_letter_code
_entity_poly.pdbx_strand_id
1 'polypeptide(L)'
;MAAKPTETIALWPHGAPGMPDPAPSERITERSTDPSFKDRAVAAIAEPRLVVFHPAHASGASVLLMPGGGYRHVVVDKEGYEMGRWLAARGITAFVLFYRLPGDGWAAGPDVALSDAQRAIRLIRNRAGEWGLD
;
A
#
# COMPACT_ATOMS: atom_id res chain seq x y z
N MET A 1 8.48 14.81 15.67
CA MET A 1 8.33 14.93 14.19
C MET A 1 7.62 13.69 13.66
N ALA A 2 6.62 13.87 12.83
CA ALA A 2 5.90 12.75 12.24
C ALA A 2 6.81 11.98 11.28
N ALA A 3 6.76 10.64 11.32
CA ALA A 3 7.46 9.80 10.38
C ALA A 3 6.90 10.03 8.96
N LYS A 4 7.78 10.00 7.98
CA LYS A 4 7.43 10.15 6.56
C LYS A 4 7.65 8.83 5.84
N PRO A 5 6.95 8.59 4.72
CA PRO A 5 7.28 7.44 3.89
C PRO A 5 8.73 7.56 3.44
N THR A 6 9.49 6.50 3.61
CA THR A 6 10.91 6.49 3.29
C THR A 6 11.25 5.68 2.06
N GLU A 7 10.28 4.89 1.58
CA GLU A 7 10.53 3.98 0.48
C GLU A 7 9.21 3.60 -0.21
N THR A 8 9.25 3.40 -1.52
CA THR A 8 8.14 2.83 -2.28
C THR A 8 8.68 1.63 -3.04
N ILE A 9 8.01 0.48 -2.91
CA ILE A 9 8.47 -0.78 -3.47
C ILE A 9 7.40 -1.35 -4.40
N ALA A 10 7.72 -1.51 -5.68
CA ALA A 10 6.83 -2.17 -6.63
C ALA A 10 6.70 -3.66 -6.29
N LEU A 11 5.47 -4.18 -6.24
CA LEU A 11 5.26 -5.61 -6.03
C LEU A 11 5.70 -6.43 -7.23
N TRP A 12 5.52 -5.89 -8.43
CA TRP A 12 5.77 -6.54 -9.70
C TRP A 12 6.68 -5.65 -10.54
N PRO A 13 8.01 -5.74 -10.35
CA PRO A 13 8.96 -4.79 -10.99
C PRO A 13 8.92 -4.81 -12.51
N HIS A 14 8.46 -5.90 -13.10
CA HIS A 14 8.37 -6.04 -14.56
C HIS A 14 6.93 -5.89 -15.07
N GLY A 15 6.04 -5.34 -14.27
CA GLY A 15 4.63 -5.18 -14.59
C GLY A 15 3.76 -6.23 -13.92
N ALA A 16 2.59 -5.82 -13.45
CA ALA A 16 1.65 -6.73 -12.80
C ALA A 16 1.06 -7.72 -13.81
N PRO A 17 0.93 -9.00 -13.45
CA PRO A 17 0.42 -10.01 -14.38
C PRO A 17 -1.04 -9.79 -14.73
N GLY A 18 -1.40 -10.13 -15.97
CA GLY A 18 -2.79 -10.06 -16.44
C GLY A 18 -3.31 -8.65 -16.62
N MET A 19 -2.43 -7.70 -16.93
CA MET A 19 -2.82 -6.30 -17.11
C MET A 19 -3.81 -6.12 -18.28
N PRO A 20 -4.92 -5.40 -18.07
CA PRO A 20 -5.82 -5.08 -19.17
C PRO A 20 -5.20 -4.11 -20.16
N ASP A 21 -5.75 -4.06 -21.36
CA ASP A 21 -5.36 -3.12 -22.40
C ASP A 21 -6.59 -2.30 -22.82
N PRO A 22 -6.61 -0.98 -22.58
CA PRO A 22 -5.53 -0.19 -21.97
C PRO A 22 -5.37 -0.47 -20.47
N ALA A 23 -4.16 -0.21 -19.95
CA ALA A 23 -3.89 -0.31 -18.52
C ALA A 23 -4.74 0.72 -17.74
N PRO A 24 -5.13 0.39 -16.50
CA PRO A 24 -5.84 1.37 -15.66
C PRO A 24 -5.01 2.63 -15.47
N SER A 25 -5.67 3.78 -15.46
CA SER A 25 -5.05 5.07 -15.16
C SER A 25 -5.38 5.46 -13.73
N GLU A 26 -4.40 5.45 -12.86
CA GLU A 26 -4.58 5.72 -11.44
C GLU A 26 -5.19 7.10 -11.22
N ARG A 27 -6.20 7.16 -10.35
CA ARG A 27 -6.90 8.39 -9.99
C ARG A 27 -6.87 8.58 -8.49
N ILE A 28 -6.53 9.80 -8.08
CA ILE A 28 -6.55 10.20 -6.68
C ILE A 28 -7.70 11.19 -6.49
N THR A 29 -8.59 10.88 -5.55
CA THR A 29 -9.71 11.75 -5.22
C THR A 29 -9.58 12.23 -3.78
N GLU A 30 -9.53 13.56 -3.57
CA GLU A 30 -9.60 14.14 -2.24
C GLU A 30 -11.07 14.22 -1.81
N ARG A 31 -11.41 13.51 -0.72
CA ARG A 31 -12.80 13.46 -0.21
C ARG A 31 -13.06 14.47 0.90
N SER A 32 -12.01 15.13 1.41
CA SER A 32 -12.14 16.15 2.46
C SER A 32 -12.45 17.50 1.85
N THR A 33 -13.30 18.27 2.53
CA THR A 33 -13.58 19.68 2.23
C THR A 33 -12.70 20.60 3.07
N ASP A 34 -11.98 20.06 4.05
CA ASP A 34 -11.10 20.81 4.94
C ASP A 34 -9.67 20.77 4.40
N PRO A 35 -9.07 21.92 4.01
CA PRO A 35 -7.72 21.91 3.44
C PRO A 35 -6.62 21.50 4.41
N SER A 36 -6.90 21.52 5.72
CA SER A 36 -5.94 21.07 6.74
C SER A 36 -5.97 19.55 6.95
N PHE A 37 -6.88 18.84 6.31
CA PHE A 37 -7.11 17.43 6.53
C PHE A 37 -7.24 16.69 5.20
N LYS A 38 -6.39 15.67 4.97
CA LYS A 38 -6.42 14.86 3.78
C LYS A 38 -7.21 13.58 4.00
N ASP A 39 -8.06 13.25 3.04
CA ASP A 39 -8.84 12.01 3.04
C ASP A 39 -8.90 11.47 1.61
N ARG A 40 -7.74 11.09 1.08
CA ARG A 40 -7.62 10.67 -0.33
C ARG A 40 -7.99 9.21 -0.51
N ALA A 41 -8.63 8.95 -1.63
CA ALA A 41 -8.92 7.60 -2.12
C ALA A 41 -8.25 7.42 -3.48
N VAL A 42 -7.60 6.28 -3.68
CA VAL A 42 -6.87 5.96 -4.91
C VAL A 42 -7.58 4.83 -5.63
N ALA A 43 -7.89 5.03 -6.90
CA ALA A 43 -8.56 4.05 -7.74
C ALA A 43 -7.75 3.75 -9.00
N ALA A 44 -8.11 2.69 -9.71
CA ALA A 44 -7.50 2.27 -10.98
C ALA A 44 -5.98 2.07 -10.85
N ILE A 45 -5.57 1.33 -9.84
CA ILE A 45 -4.16 1.08 -9.52
C ILE A 45 -3.58 0.07 -10.52
N ALA A 46 -2.68 0.53 -11.40
CA ALA A 46 -1.98 -0.32 -12.36
C ALA A 46 -0.65 -0.83 -11.82
N GLU A 47 -0.07 -0.12 -10.86
CA GLU A 47 1.22 -0.44 -10.26
C GLU A 47 1.06 -0.73 -8.77
N PRO A 48 0.65 -1.96 -8.39
CA PRO A 48 0.53 -2.30 -6.98
C PRO A 48 1.89 -2.20 -6.30
N ARG A 49 1.88 -1.64 -5.09
CA ARG A 49 3.12 -1.24 -4.42
C ARG A 49 2.95 -1.13 -2.93
N LEU A 50 4.08 -1.15 -2.24
CA LEU A 50 4.16 -0.87 -0.81
C LEU A 50 4.76 0.51 -0.61
N VAL A 51 4.10 1.34 0.20
CA VAL A 51 4.66 2.59 0.70
C VAL A 51 5.09 2.32 2.12
N VAL A 52 6.38 2.51 2.43
CA VAL A 52 6.99 2.05 3.67
C VAL A 52 7.29 3.22 4.60
N PHE A 53 6.89 3.07 5.86
CA PHE A 53 7.23 3.98 6.94
C PHE A 53 8.24 3.27 7.84
N HIS A 54 9.52 3.64 7.70
CA HIS A 54 10.58 3.07 8.55
C HIS A 54 10.68 3.85 9.85
N PRO A 55 10.70 3.17 11.00
CA PRO A 55 10.93 3.85 12.29
C PRO A 55 12.39 4.27 12.42
N ALA A 56 12.64 5.31 13.22
CA ALA A 56 14.01 5.74 13.56
C ALA A 56 14.77 4.64 14.31
N HIS A 57 14.06 3.90 15.16
CA HIS A 57 14.61 2.79 15.95
C HIS A 57 13.66 1.60 15.84
N ALA A 58 14.00 0.66 14.95
CA ALA A 58 13.16 -0.50 14.67
C ALA A 58 13.15 -1.49 15.83
N SER A 59 11.94 -1.91 16.25
CA SER A 59 11.75 -2.93 17.28
C SER A 59 11.85 -4.36 16.73
N GLY A 60 11.80 -4.53 15.41
CA GLY A 60 11.68 -5.83 14.75
C GLY A 60 10.26 -6.19 14.35
N ALA A 61 9.27 -5.53 14.95
CA ALA A 61 7.88 -5.74 14.58
C ALA A 61 7.53 -4.99 13.30
N SER A 62 6.62 -5.55 12.52
CA SER A 62 6.11 -4.91 11.31
C SER A 62 4.62 -5.17 11.14
N VAL A 63 3.96 -4.29 10.41
CA VAL A 63 2.52 -4.40 10.08
C VAL A 63 2.34 -4.12 8.60
N LEU A 64 1.62 -5.00 7.92
CA LEU A 64 1.14 -4.75 6.57
C LEU A 64 -0.27 -4.16 6.67
N LEU A 65 -0.42 -2.91 6.25
CA LEU A 65 -1.70 -2.21 6.24
C LEU A 65 -2.33 -2.35 4.86
N MET A 66 -3.56 -2.85 4.84
CA MET A 66 -4.35 -3.00 3.61
C MET A 66 -5.59 -2.11 3.71
N PRO A 67 -5.47 -0.84 3.31
CA PRO A 67 -6.59 0.10 3.46
C PRO A 67 -7.82 -0.38 2.72
N GLY A 68 -8.99 -0.15 3.27
CA GLY A 68 -10.26 -0.53 2.68
C GLY A 68 -10.77 0.47 1.66
N GLY A 69 -11.99 0.27 1.22
CA GLY A 69 -12.67 1.13 0.26
C GLY A 69 -13.70 0.39 -0.59
N GLY A 70 -14.17 -0.77 -0.11
CA GLY A 70 -15.19 -1.56 -0.79
C GLY A 70 -14.74 -2.12 -2.14
N TYR A 71 -13.44 -2.31 -2.31
CA TYR A 71 -12.82 -2.75 -3.58
C TYR A 71 -13.05 -1.79 -4.76
N ARG A 72 -13.49 -0.56 -4.49
CA ARG A 72 -13.66 0.50 -5.49
C ARG A 72 -12.48 1.46 -5.52
N HIS A 73 -11.84 1.62 -4.37
CA HIS A 73 -10.66 2.47 -4.18
C HIS A 73 -9.93 2.04 -2.90
N VAL A 74 -8.78 2.65 -2.69
CA VAL A 74 -7.95 2.41 -1.50
C VAL A 74 -7.89 3.71 -0.71
N VAL A 75 -8.34 3.68 0.55
CA VAL A 75 -8.42 4.87 1.43
C VAL A 75 -7.05 5.09 2.07
N VAL A 76 -6.18 5.83 1.39
CA VAL A 76 -4.74 5.85 1.72
C VAL A 76 -4.36 6.68 2.92
N ASP A 77 -5.08 7.76 3.23
CA ASP A 77 -4.73 8.60 4.37
C ASP A 77 -5.21 8.01 5.70
N LYS A 78 -6.51 7.87 5.88
CA LYS A 78 -7.10 7.41 7.15
C LYS A 78 -6.70 5.98 7.52
N GLU A 79 -6.68 5.08 6.54
CA GLU A 79 -6.46 3.65 6.79
C GLU A 79 -5.05 3.20 6.40
N GLY A 80 -4.22 4.10 5.95
CA GLY A 80 -2.85 3.81 5.53
C GLY A 80 -1.83 4.72 6.18
N TYR A 81 -1.64 5.90 5.61
CA TYR A 81 -0.55 6.81 6.01
C TYR A 81 -0.63 7.27 7.46
N GLU A 82 -1.81 7.58 7.98
CA GLU A 82 -1.96 7.98 9.38
C GLU A 82 -1.56 6.86 10.33
N MET A 83 -2.01 5.64 10.04
CA MET A 83 -1.62 4.46 10.81
C MET A 83 -0.13 4.15 10.65
N GLY A 84 0.39 4.31 9.44
CA GLY A 84 1.82 4.10 9.16
C GLY A 84 2.71 5.03 10.00
N ARG A 85 2.37 6.29 10.05
CA ARG A 85 3.09 7.28 10.87
C ARG A 85 3.00 6.95 12.35
N TRP A 86 1.82 6.58 12.81
CA TRP A 86 1.58 6.22 14.22
C TRP A 86 2.42 5.01 14.64
N LEU A 87 2.46 3.98 13.80
CA LEU A 87 3.23 2.76 14.05
C LEU A 87 4.74 3.03 14.03
N ALA A 88 5.22 3.76 13.02
CA ALA A 88 6.63 4.07 12.88
C ALA A 88 7.15 4.91 14.07
N ALA A 89 6.33 5.81 14.59
CA ALA A 89 6.67 6.57 15.79
C ALA A 89 6.88 5.69 17.03
N ARG A 90 6.41 4.44 16.98
CA ARG A 90 6.51 3.45 18.07
C ARG A 90 7.48 2.31 17.76
N GLY A 91 8.33 2.49 16.76
CA GLY A 91 9.35 1.50 16.42
C GLY A 91 8.86 0.35 15.55
N ILE A 92 7.66 0.45 15.00
CA ILE A 92 7.05 -0.59 14.17
C ILE A 92 7.14 -0.17 12.69
N THR A 93 7.76 -1.01 11.87
CA THR A 93 7.82 -0.76 10.43
C THR A 93 6.43 -0.98 9.82
N ALA A 94 5.92 0.01 9.10
CA ALA A 94 4.60 -0.07 8.50
C ALA A 94 4.70 -0.09 6.99
N PHE A 95 3.99 -1.04 6.37
CA PHE A 95 3.90 -1.19 4.92
C PHE A 95 2.46 -0.92 4.51
N VAL A 96 2.24 0.12 3.71
CA VAL A 96 0.91 0.45 3.19
C VAL A 96 0.78 -0.12 1.79
N LEU A 97 -0.17 -1.03 1.60
CA LEU A 97 -0.37 -1.71 0.31
C LEU A 97 -1.35 -0.94 -0.58
N PHE A 98 -0.88 -0.61 -1.77
CA PHE A 98 -1.72 -0.17 -2.89
C PHE A 98 -1.95 -1.41 -3.74
N TYR A 99 -3.18 -1.92 -3.75
CA TYR A 99 -3.50 -3.17 -4.41
C TYR A 99 -4.45 -2.96 -5.59
N ARG A 100 -4.38 -3.88 -6.55
CA ARG A 100 -5.24 -3.86 -7.73
C ARG A 100 -6.68 -4.14 -7.33
N LEU A 101 -7.61 -3.56 -8.06
CA LEU A 101 -9.04 -3.63 -7.76
C LEU A 101 -9.76 -4.56 -8.75
N PRO A 102 -10.71 -5.38 -8.28
CA PRO A 102 -11.38 -6.39 -9.13
C PRO A 102 -12.13 -5.83 -10.32
N GLY A 103 -12.64 -4.61 -10.21
CA GLY A 103 -13.44 -3.98 -11.28
C GLY A 103 -12.62 -3.41 -12.43
N ASP A 104 -11.29 -3.45 -12.38
CA ASP A 104 -10.42 -2.82 -13.37
C ASP A 104 -10.03 -3.71 -14.55
N GLY A 105 -10.62 -4.90 -14.66
CA GLY A 105 -10.43 -5.75 -15.84
C GLY A 105 -9.22 -6.67 -15.82
N TRP A 106 -8.62 -6.91 -14.66
CA TRP A 106 -7.47 -7.79 -14.51
C TRP A 106 -7.82 -9.25 -14.77
N ALA A 107 -6.89 -10.01 -15.37
CA ALA A 107 -7.10 -11.42 -15.69
C ALA A 107 -7.44 -12.27 -14.46
N ALA A 108 -6.86 -11.96 -13.29
CA ALA A 108 -7.15 -12.65 -12.04
C ALA A 108 -8.56 -12.38 -11.49
N GLY A 109 -9.26 -11.37 -12.04
CA GLY A 109 -10.63 -11.04 -11.66
C GLY A 109 -10.77 -10.73 -10.17
N PRO A 110 -11.73 -11.39 -9.47
CA PRO A 110 -12.00 -11.07 -8.07
C PRO A 110 -10.84 -11.38 -7.11
N ASP A 111 -9.88 -12.19 -7.52
CA ASP A 111 -8.75 -12.59 -6.67
C ASP A 111 -7.53 -11.66 -6.79
N VAL A 112 -7.62 -10.60 -7.58
CA VAL A 112 -6.47 -9.74 -7.85
C VAL A 112 -5.91 -9.07 -6.60
N ALA A 113 -6.76 -8.60 -5.70
CA ALA A 113 -6.34 -7.96 -4.46
C ALA A 113 -5.66 -8.98 -3.52
N LEU A 114 -6.19 -10.20 -3.44
CA LEU A 114 -5.59 -11.28 -2.67
C LEU A 114 -4.20 -11.63 -3.19
N SER A 115 -4.04 -11.69 -4.51
CA SER A 115 -2.75 -11.96 -5.14
C SER A 115 -1.70 -10.92 -4.73
N ASP A 116 -2.08 -9.64 -4.70
CA ASP A 116 -1.17 -8.57 -4.28
C ASP A 116 -0.83 -8.66 -2.80
N ALA A 117 -1.81 -8.95 -1.94
CA ALA A 117 -1.57 -9.11 -0.51
C ALA A 117 -0.59 -10.28 -0.22
N GLN A 118 -0.77 -11.40 -0.90
CA GLN A 118 0.13 -12.55 -0.78
C GLN A 118 1.53 -12.22 -1.29
N ARG A 119 1.63 -11.52 -2.40
CA ARG A 119 2.92 -11.06 -2.96
C ARG A 119 3.62 -10.12 -1.98
N ALA A 120 2.86 -9.18 -1.39
CA ALA A 120 3.41 -8.24 -0.42
C ALA A 120 4.00 -8.95 0.79
N ILE A 121 3.29 -9.94 1.36
CA ILE A 121 3.78 -10.71 2.50
C ILE A 121 5.07 -11.46 2.13
N ARG A 122 5.10 -12.10 0.97
CA ARG A 122 6.30 -12.82 0.52
C ARG A 122 7.49 -11.88 0.33
N LEU A 123 7.26 -10.71 -0.25
CA LEU A 123 8.31 -9.70 -0.46
C LEU A 123 8.85 -9.21 0.87
N ILE A 124 7.99 -8.89 1.83
CA ILE A 124 8.38 -8.42 3.16
C ILE A 124 9.22 -9.50 3.87
N ARG A 125 8.78 -10.74 3.85
CA ARG A 125 9.51 -11.86 4.46
C ARG A 125 10.87 -12.09 3.80
N ASN A 126 10.94 -11.99 2.49
CA ASN A 126 12.18 -12.16 1.73
C ASN A 126 13.21 -11.07 2.08
N ARG A 127 12.76 -9.86 2.33
CA ARG A 127 13.62 -8.71 2.63
C ARG A 127 13.69 -8.36 4.12
N ALA A 128 13.12 -9.17 4.98
CA ALA A 128 13.03 -8.88 6.41
C ALA A 128 14.40 -8.59 7.05
N GLY A 129 15.43 -9.32 6.65
CA GLY A 129 16.79 -9.10 7.15
C GLY A 129 17.35 -7.72 6.86
N GLU A 130 17.02 -7.14 5.71
CA GLU A 130 17.46 -5.79 5.32
C GLU A 130 16.90 -4.71 6.26
N TRP A 131 15.73 -4.98 6.85
CA TRP A 131 15.02 -4.00 7.68
C TRP A 131 15.03 -4.35 9.17
N GLY A 132 15.76 -5.39 9.55
CA GLY A 132 15.84 -5.83 10.95
C GLY A 132 14.50 -6.33 11.49
N LEU A 133 13.69 -6.97 10.65
CA LEU A 133 12.41 -7.54 11.07
C LEU A 133 12.56 -8.97 11.57
N ASP A 134 11.74 -9.33 12.54
CA ASP A 134 11.65 -10.67 13.10
C ASP A 134 10.90 -11.64 12.19
#